data_555a49b623c3c9d40ff5cb3e1dc72dcf
#
_entry.id   555a49b623c3c9d40ff5cb3e1dc72dcf
#
_cell.length_a   1.000
_cell.length_b   1.000
_cell.length_c   1.000
_cell.angle_alpha   90.00
_cell.angle_beta   90.00
_cell.angle_gamma   90.00
#
_symmetry.space_group_name_H-M   'P 1'
#
loop_
_entity.id
_entity.type
_entity.pdbx_description
1 polymer ?
#
loop_
_entity_poly.entity_id
_entity_poly.type
_entity_poly.pdbx_seq_one_letter_code
_entity_poly.pdbx_strand_id
1 'polypeptide(L)'
;MINILLAEDHNIVRNGIKSLLDNEPDINVLGEAANGREAIQFLETGKNVNLIIADLNMPGMPGNELIAYLSSKFKDVKIVILSMSDHEKYVFEAFNAGASGYLLKNVSRDELIFALKHVISGERYICSELSLRIFDKLSSHESVDLYEFTDFTKRELEVLKLIATGLTNNEIAEKLFTSRRTVEGHRQNLIEKTGVSHSAALIMHAFRSGIIK
;
A
#
# COMPACT_ATOMS: atom_id res chain seq x y z
N MET A 1 6.15 -12.15 -24.48
CA MET A 1 5.51 -10.83 -24.71
C MET A 1 4.66 -10.51 -23.49
N ILE A 2 4.84 -9.35 -22.92
CA ILE A 2 4.13 -8.88 -21.70
C ILE A 2 2.92 -8.07 -22.18
N ASN A 3 1.74 -8.58 -21.92
CA ASN A 3 0.49 -7.91 -22.27
C ASN A 3 0.03 -7.01 -21.12
N ILE A 4 -0.06 -5.72 -21.36
CA ILE A 4 -0.31 -4.70 -20.34
C ILE A 4 -1.68 -4.06 -20.55
N LEU A 5 -2.41 -3.85 -19.46
CA LEU A 5 -3.50 -2.89 -19.36
C LEU A 5 -2.98 -1.64 -18.65
N LEU A 6 -3.17 -0.46 -19.23
CA LEU A 6 -2.77 0.82 -18.67
C LEU A 6 -3.98 1.58 -18.15
N ALA A 7 -4.05 1.80 -16.83
CA ALA A 7 -5.13 2.52 -16.15
C ALA A 7 -4.60 3.84 -15.57
N GLU A 8 -4.98 4.94 -16.19
CA GLU A 8 -4.53 6.30 -15.87
C GLU A 8 -5.60 7.30 -16.35
N ASP A 9 -6.06 8.19 -15.48
CA ASP A 9 -7.13 9.14 -15.83
C ASP A 9 -6.62 10.35 -16.62
N HIS A 10 -5.36 10.71 -16.49
CA HIS A 10 -4.75 11.82 -17.22
C HIS A 10 -4.30 11.40 -18.62
N ASN A 11 -5.00 11.86 -19.66
CA ASN A 11 -4.72 11.49 -21.05
C ASN A 11 -3.27 11.72 -21.50
N ILE A 12 -2.67 12.83 -21.07
CA ILE A 12 -1.27 13.18 -21.45
C ILE A 12 -0.29 12.17 -20.83
N VAL A 13 -0.50 11.82 -19.57
CA VAL A 13 0.34 10.86 -18.84
C VAL A 13 0.17 9.47 -19.45
N ARG A 14 -1.07 9.04 -19.68
CA ARG A 14 -1.40 7.75 -20.30
C ARG A 14 -0.75 7.59 -21.67
N ASN A 15 -0.89 8.59 -22.54
CA ASN A 15 -0.27 8.59 -23.86
C ASN A 15 1.27 8.56 -23.78
N GLY A 16 1.86 9.29 -22.82
CA GLY A 16 3.30 9.29 -22.57
C GLY A 16 3.82 7.93 -22.17
N ILE A 17 3.17 7.29 -21.19
CA ILE A 17 3.54 5.94 -20.73
C ILE A 17 3.37 4.94 -21.87
N LYS A 18 2.25 4.98 -22.59
CA LYS A 18 2.02 4.10 -23.74
C LYS A 18 3.12 4.24 -24.78
N SER A 19 3.48 5.47 -25.16
CA SER A 19 4.55 5.73 -26.13
C SER A 19 5.91 5.19 -25.68
N LEU A 20 6.20 5.21 -24.38
CA LEU A 20 7.42 4.59 -23.82
C LEU A 20 7.39 3.06 -23.95
N LEU A 21 6.22 2.44 -23.68
CA LEU A 21 6.03 0.99 -23.74
C LEU A 21 6.00 0.45 -25.16
N ASP A 22 5.39 1.17 -26.09
CA ASP A 22 5.27 0.77 -27.51
C ASP A 22 6.64 0.64 -28.21
N ASN A 23 7.70 1.25 -27.65
CA ASN A 23 9.06 1.11 -28.15
C ASN A 23 9.79 -0.16 -27.66
N GLU A 24 9.15 -0.96 -26.80
CA GLU A 24 9.73 -2.21 -26.26
C GLU A 24 9.19 -3.43 -27.02
N PRO A 25 10.06 -4.22 -27.67
CA PRO A 25 9.62 -5.34 -28.50
C PRO A 25 8.91 -6.46 -27.72
N ASP A 26 9.19 -6.54 -26.41
CA ASP A 26 8.63 -7.57 -25.52
C ASP A 26 7.35 -7.14 -24.81
N ILE A 27 6.90 -5.91 -25.00
CA ILE A 27 5.76 -5.32 -24.32
C ILE A 27 4.66 -4.98 -25.34
N ASN A 28 3.42 -5.26 -24.96
CA ASN A 28 2.25 -4.95 -25.75
C ASN A 28 1.14 -4.33 -24.89
N VAL A 29 0.76 -3.09 -25.16
CA VAL A 29 -0.35 -2.43 -24.47
C VAL A 29 -1.67 -2.88 -25.11
N LEU A 30 -2.35 -3.86 -24.49
CA LEU A 30 -3.61 -4.44 -24.98
C LEU A 30 -4.81 -3.51 -24.84
N GLY A 31 -4.75 -2.59 -23.88
CA GLY A 31 -5.85 -1.69 -23.64
C GLY A 31 -5.48 -0.55 -22.70
N GLU A 32 -6.37 0.41 -22.66
CA GLU A 32 -6.29 1.60 -21.83
C GLU A 32 -7.59 1.77 -21.07
N ALA A 33 -7.51 2.32 -19.84
CA ALA A 33 -8.64 2.64 -19.00
C ALA A 33 -8.41 4.02 -18.36
N ALA A 34 -9.46 4.83 -18.23
CA ALA A 34 -9.40 6.13 -17.61
C ALA A 34 -9.80 6.10 -16.12
N ASN A 35 -10.20 4.96 -15.60
CA ASN A 35 -10.58 4.75 -14.21
C ASN A 35 -10.59 3.26 -13.85
N GLY A 36 -10.71 2.97 -12.55
CA GLY A 36 -10.68 1.59 -12.06
C GLY A 36 -11.83 0.72 -12.59
N ARG A 37 -13.02 1.27 -12.83
CA ARG A 37 -14.17 0.51 -13.37
C ARG A 37 -13.94 0.07 -14.81
N GLU A 38 -13.41 0.95 -15.64
CA GLU A 38 -13.03 0.61 -17.02
C GLU A 38 -11.95 -0.46 -17.05
N ALA A 39 -10.96 -0.36 -16.13
CA ALA A 39 -9.93 -1.38 -16.00
C ALA A 39 -10.50 -2.76 -15.66
N ILE A 40 -11.44 -2.84 -14.72
CA ILE A 40 -12.15 -4.08 -14.38
C ILE A 40 -12.94 -4.61 -15.58
N GLN A 41 -13.73 -3.76 -16.23
CA GLN A 41 -14.51 -4.14 -17.40
C GLN A 41 -13.62 -4.71 -18.52
N PHE A 42 -12.45 -4.09 -18.74
CA PHE A 42 -11.51 -4.58 -19.75
C PHE A 42 -10.98 -5.98 -19.40
N LEU A 43 -10.62 -6.22 -18.13
CA LEU A 43 -10.15 -7.54 -17.69
C LEU A 43 -11.25 -8.62 -17.78
N GLU A 44 -12.50 -8.25 -17.52
CA GLU A 44 -13.67 -9.14 -17.65
C GLU A 44 -13.96 -9.56 -19.10
N THR A 45 -13.40 -8.88 -20.10
CA THR A 45 -13.49 -9.33 -21.49
C THR A 45 -12.74 -10.64 -21.77
N GLY A 46 -11.94 -11.14 -20.83
CA GLY A 46 -11.16 -12.36 -20.96
C GLY A 46 -9.91 -12.22 -21.83
N LYS A 47 -9.49 -11.01 -22.18
CA LYS A 47 -8.21 -10.79 -22.85
C LYS A 47 -7.05 -11.21 -21.96
N ASN A 48 -6.02 -11.78 -22.56
CA ASN A 48 -4.86 -12.29 -21.82
C ASN A 48 -3.93 -11.15 -21.37
N VAL A 49 -4.33 -10.43 -20.29
CA VAL A 49 -3.53 -9.40 -19.65
C VAL A 49 -2.62 -10.07 -18.60
N ASN A 50 -1.32 -9.81 -18.67
CA ASN A 50 -0.35 -10.32 -17.70
C ASN A 50 -0.09 -9.32 -16.56
N LEU A 51 -0.20 -8.02 -16.87
CA LEU A 51 0.13 -6.95 -15.92
C LEU A 51 -0.78 -5.75 -16.14
N ILE A 52 -1.20 -5.14 -15.04
CA ILE A 52 -1.84 -3.83 -15.05
C ILE A 52 -0.89 -2.79 -14.46
N ILE A 53 -0.73 -1.66 -15.17
CA ILE A 53 -0.15 -0.45 -14.59
C ILE A 53 -1.31 0.45 -14.20
N ALA A 54 -1.40 0.84 -12.94
CA ALA A 54 -2.52 1.63 -12.45
C ALA A 54 -2.05 2.85 -11.63
N ASP A 55 -2.68 4.00 -11.87
CA ASP A 55 -2.56 5.12 -10.94
C ASP A 55 -3.39 4.85 -9.67
N LEU A 56 -2.88 5.32 -8.52
CA LEU A 56 -3.62 5.27 -7.26
C LEU A 56 -4.78 6.26 -7.21
N ASN A 57 -4.63 7.42 -7.87
CA ASN A 57 -5.52 8.55 -7.74
C ASN A 57 -6.44 8.69 -8.96
N MET A 58 -7.22 7.66 -9.25
CA MET A 58 -8.22 7.71 -10.31
C MET A 58 -9.63 8.04 -9.77
N PRO A 59 -10.48 8.74 -10.54
CA PRO A 59 -11.84 9.04 -10.11
C PRO A 59 -12.70 7.78 -10.00
N GLY A 60 -13.61 7.78 -9.05
CA GLY A 60 -14.69 6.80 -8.93
C GLY A 60 -14.37 5.49 -8.20
N MET A 61 -13.12 5.06 -8.16
CA MET A 61 -12.67 3.90 -7.38
C MET A 61 -11.26 4.19 -6.82
N PRO A 62 -11.10 4.25 -5.51
CA PRO A 62 -9.78 4.40 -4.89
C PRO A 62 -8.82 3.27 -5.31
N GLY A 63 -7.55 3.62 -5.54
CA GLY A 63 -6.54 2.66 -6.01
C GLY A 63 -6.41 1.42 -5.13
N ASN A 64 -6.51 1.57 -3.81
CA ASN A 64 -6.44 0.44 -2.88
C ASN A 64 -7.63 -0.53 -3.05
N GLU A 65 -8.83 -0.04 -3.33
CA GLU A 65 -10.00 -0.87 -3.62
C GLU A 65 -9.82 -1.62 -4.94
N LEU A 66 -9.28 -0.94 -5.97
CA LEU A 66 -8.96 -1.59 -7.25
C LEU A 66 -7.95 -2.71 -7.06
N ILE A 67 -6.84 -2.46 -6.34
CA ILE A 67 -5.80 -3.45 -6.08
C ILE A 67 -6.40 -4.67 -5.35
N ALA A 68 -7.16 -4.45 -4.29
CA ALA A 68 -7.78 -5.52 -3.50
C ALA A 68 -8.76 -6.35 -4.35
N TYR A 69 -9.58 -5.70 -5.18
CA TYR A 69 -10.49 -6.37 -6.09
C TYR A 69 -9.73 -7.23 -7.11
N LEU A 70 -8.72 -6.65 -7.77
CA LEU A 70 -7.91 -7.36 -8.78
C LEU A 70 -7.18 -8.54 -8.18
N SER A 71 -6.53 -8.37 -7.02
CA SER A 71 -5.79 -9.43 -6.32
C SER A 71 -6.69 -10.61 -5.94
N SER A 72 -7.97 -10.35 -5.66
CA SER A 72 -8.92 -11.40 -5.30
C SER A 72 -9.46 -12.16 -6.51
N LYS A 73 -9.76 -11.45 -7.62
CA LYS A 73 -10.43 -12.01 -8.80
C LYS A 73 -9.49 -12.40 -9.93
N PHE A 74 -8.40 -11.69 -10.13
CA PHE A 74 -7.46 -11.86 -11.25
C PHE A 74 -6.06 -12.21 -10.73
N LYS A 75 -5.94 -13.35 -10.04
CA LYS A 75 -4.72 -13.77 -9.31
C LYS A 75 -3.47 -13.86 -10.18
N ASP A 76 -3.64 -14.11 -11.47
CA ASP A 76 -2.54 -14.25 -12.43
C ASP A 76 -2.08 -12.89 -12.99
N VAL A 77 -2.86 -11.83 -12.79
CA VAL A 77 -2.53 -10.48 -13.26
C VAL A 77 -1.67 -9.78 -12.21
N LYS A 78 -0.47 -9.39 -12.60
CA LYS A 78 0.43 -8.59 -11.74
C LYS A 78 -0.02 -7.14 -11.70
N ILE A 79 0.09 -6.49 -10.54
CA ILE A 79 -0.37 -5.13 -10.34
C ILE A 79 0.83 -4.25 -10.03
N VAL A 80 1.11 -3.29 -10.89
CA VAL A 80 2.15 -2.27 -10.68
C VAL A 80 1.48 -0.91 -10.55
N ILE A 81 1.75 -0.25 -9.44
CA ILE A 81 1.28 1.11 -9.19
C ILE A 81 2.28 2.11 -9.75
N LEU A 82 1.77 3.12 -10.43
CA LEU A 82 2.54 4.26 -10.92
C LEU A 82 1.88 5.54 -10.41
N SER A 83 2.48 6.22 -9.43
CA SER A 83 1.84 7.31 -8.68
C SER A 83 2.74 8.53 -8.53
N MET A 84 2.14 9.70 -8.32
CA MET A 84 2.87 10.90 -7.86
C MET A 84 3.11 10.88 -6.34
N SER A 85 2.41 10.02 -5.61
CA SER A 85 2.55 9.93 -4.15
C SER A 85 3.83 9.20 -3.77
N ASP A 86 4.70 9.90 -3.07
CA ASP A 86 6.00 9.42 -2.61
C ASP A 86 6.01 9.05 -1.11
N HIS A 87 4.86 9.13 -0.46
CA HIS A 87 4.71 8.83 0.95
C HIS A 87 4.66 7.32 1.20
N GLU A 88 5.47 6.82 2.09
CA GLU A 88 5.65 5.38 2.37
C GLU A 88 4.35 4.67 2.76
N LYS A 89 3.43 5.38 3.40
CA LYS A 89 2.09 4.85 3.75
C LYS A 89 1.40 4.24 2.54
N TYR A 90 1.37 4.95 1.41
CA TYR A 90 0.71 4.46 0.19
C TYR A 90 1.42 3.25 -0.40
N VAL A 91 2.75 3.17 -0.27
CA VAL A 91 3.52 2.00 -0.69
C VAL A 91 3.10 0.77 0.11
N PHE A 92 3.06 0.90 1.46
CA PHE A 92 2.64 -0.21 2.34
C PHE A 92 1.19 -0.61 2.10
N GLU A 93 0.27 0.34 1.98
CA GLU A 93 -1.14 0.07 1.69
C GLU A 93 -1.30 -0.69 0.37
N ALA A 94 -0.61 -0.25 -0.69
CA ALA A 94 -0.66 -0.90 -1.99
C ALA A 94 -0.15 -2.35 -1.93
N PHE A 95 0.99 -2.59 -1.28
CA PHE A 95 1.54 -3.95 -1.13
C PHE A 95 0.67 -4.85 -0.25
N ASN A 96 0.08 -4.31 0.82
CA ASN A 96 -0.85 -5.05 1.67
C ASN A 96 -2.16 -5.39 0.92
N ALA A 97 -2.60 -4.55 0.00
CA ALA A 97 -3.74 -4.81 -0.86
C ALA A 97 -3.43 -5.81 -1.99
N GLY A 98 -2.14 -6.12 -2.25
CA GLY A 98 -1.71 -7.12 -3.21
C GLY A 98 -0.97 -6.59 -4.43
N ALA A 99 -0.50 -5.35 -4.43
CA ALA A 99 0.37 -4.85 -5.49
C ALA A 99 1.68 -5.64 -5.56
N SER A 100 2.18 -5.82 -6.77
CA SER A 100 3.46 -6.47 -7.05
C SER A 100 4.59 -5.45 -7.25
N GLY A 101 4.25 -4.21 -7.60
CA GLY A 101 5.23 -3.14 -7.75
C GLY A 101 4.66 -1.76 -7.43
N TYR A 102 5.55 -0.85 -7.02
CA TYR A 102 5.22 0.55 -6.78
C TYR A 102 6.34 1.44 -7.32
N LEU A 103 5.97 2.35 -8.23
CA LEU A 103 6.86 3.29 -8.88
C LEU A 103 6.31 4.71 -8.78
N LEU A 104 7.22 5.68 -8.75
CA LEU A 104 6.85 7.08 -8.91
C LEU A 104 6.71 7.44 -10.40
N LYS A 105 5.83 8.38 -10.74
CA LYS A 105 5.63 8.83 -12.13
C LYS A 105 6.84 9.58 -12.71
N ASN A 106 7.85 9.91 -11.90
CA ASN A 106 9.11 10.54 -12.32
C ASN A 106 10.25 9.55 -12.57
N VAL A 107 10.03 8.24 -12.46
CA VAL A 107 11.06 7.23 -12.75
C VAL A 107 11.52 7.32 -14.21
N SER A 108 12.77 6.95 -14.45
CA SER A 108 13.29 6.86 -15.80
C SER A 108 12.58 5.77 -16.62
N ARG A 109 12.62 5.90 -17.96
CA ARG A 109 12.11 4.84 -18.85
C ARG A 109 12.74 3.48 -18.51
N ASP A 110 14.05 3.44 -18.33
CA ASP A 110 14.78 2.20 -18.11
C ASP A 110 14.38 1.54 -16.79
N GLU A 111 14.16 2.32 -15.73
CA GLU A 111 13.66 1.81 -14.46
C GLU A 111 12.24 1.28 -14.57
N LEU A 112 11.35 1.97 -15.30
CA LEU A 112 9.99 1.49 -15.55
C LEU A 112 10.03 0.13 -16.27
N ILE A 113 10.74 0.02 -17.38
CA ILE A 113 10.83 -1.23 -18.14
C ILE A 113 11.45 -2.36 -17.32
N PHE A 114 12.52 -2.07 -16.57
CA PHE A 114 13.15 -3.03 -15.67
C PHE A 114 12.14 -3.55 -14.64
N ALA A 115 11.42 -2.64 -13.97
CA ALA A 115 10.43 -2.99 -12.96
C ALA A 115 9.32 -3.89 -13.51
N LEU A 116 8.79 -3.59 -14.70
CA LEU A 116 7.74 -4.40 -15.32
C LEU A 116 8.24 -5.82 -15.63
N LYS A 117 9.44 -5.96 -16.20
CA LYS A 117 10.06 -7.26 -16.48
C LYS A 117 10.35 -8.04 -15.19
N HIS A 118 10.81 -7.36 -14.14
CA HIS A 118 11.09 -7.94 -12.84
C HIS A 118 9.80 -8.45 -12.14
N VAL A 119 8.73 -7.67 -12.18
CA VAL A 119 7.43 -8.08 -11.63
C VAL A 119 6.83 -9.28 -12.36
N ILE A 120 6.97 -9.35 -13.69
CA ILE A 120 6.52 -10.51 -14.48
C ILE A 120 7.30 -11.77 -14.14
N SER A 121 8.56 -11.68 -13.72
CA SER A 121 9.32 -12.86 -13.27
C SER A 121 8.87 -13.39 -11.90
N GLY A 122 7.92 -12.71 -11.25
CA GLY A 122 7.31 -13.14 -9.98
C GLY A 122 7.82 -12.39 -8.76
N GLU A 123 8.77 -11.49 -8.94
CA GLU A 123 9.36 -10.70 -7.87
C GLU A 123 8.56 -9.43 -7.57
N ARG A 124 8.84 -8.79 -6.42
CA ARG A 124 8.27 -7.50 -6.05
C ARG A 124 9.25 -6.37 -6.33
N TYR A 125 8.75 -5.20 -6.70
CA TYR A 125 9.58 -4.06 -7.02
C TYR A 125 9.09 -2.77 -6.36
N ILE A 126 10.03 -2.02 -5.77
CA ILE A 126 9.83 -0.64 -5.33
C ILE A 126 10.91 0.18 -6.02
N CYS A 127 10.55 1.35 -6.58
CA CYS A 127 11.55 2.18 -7.26
C CYS A 127 12.68 2.62 -6.32
N SER A 128 13.85 2.85 -6.90
CA SER A 128 15.08 3.13 -6.19
C SER A 128 14.96 4.29 -5.21
N GLU A 129 14.31 5.37 -5.62
CA GLU A 129 14.10 6.57 -4.78
C GLU A 129 13.33 6.24 -3.50
N LEU A 130 12.20 5.51 -3.60
CA LEU A 130 11.41 5.13 -2.44
C LEU A 130 12.13 4.12 -1.55
N SER A 131 12.86 3.17 -2.16
CA SER A 131 13.63 2.18 -1.42
C SER A 131 14.70 2.82 -0.54
N LEU A 132 15.45 3.78 -1.08
CA LEU A 132 16.46 4.54 -0.34
C LEU A 132 15.83 5.37 0.77
N ARG A 133 14.74 6.06 0.49
CA ARG A 133 14.02 6.88 1.47
C ARG A 133 13.49 6.06 2.66
N ILE A 134 12.91 4.89 2.38
CA ILE A 134 12.48 3.95 3.41
C ILE A 134 13.67 3.43 4.22
N PHE A 135 14.77 3.10 3.55
CA PHE A 135 15.98 2.63 4.21
C PHE A 135 16.59 3.72 5.12
N ASP A 136 16.68 4.96 4.66
CA ASP A 136 17.21 6.07 5.45
C ASP A 136 16.37 6.31 6.71
N LYS A 137 15.05 6.25 6.61
CA LYS A 137 14.16 6.34 7.77
C LYS A 137 14.36 5.20 8.75
N LEU A 138 14.55 3.97 8.27
CA LEU A 138 14.83 2.82 9.13
C LEU A 138 16.21 2.90 9.79
N SER A 139 17.19 3.50 9.12
CA SER A 139 18.58 3.59 9.57
C SER A 139 18.83 4.73 10.56
N SER A 140 18.06 5.82 10.47
CA SER A 140 18.27 7.03 11.26
C SER A 140 17.97 6.90 12.75
N HIS A 141 17.54 5.75 13.27
CA HIS A 141 17.10 5.55 14.66
C HIS A 141 16.07 6.58 15.16
N GLU A 142 15.66 7.51 14.33
CA GLU A 142 14.39 8.17 14.54
C GLU A 142 13.36 7.05 14.52
N SER A 143 12.73 6.82 15.66
CA SER A 143 11.66 5.84 15.78
C SER A 143 10.81 5.99 14.50
N VAL A 144 10.88 4.98 13.60
CA VAL A 144 9.92 4.89 12.49
C VAL A 144 8.60 5.18 13.16
N ASP A 145 8.02 6.34 12.87
CA ASP A 145 6.77 6.71 13.48
C ASP A 145 5.75 5.71 12.91
N LEU A 146 5.59 4.59 13.62
CA LEU A 146 4.61 3.54 13.30
C LEU A 146 3.19 4.10 13.20
N TYR A 147 3.03 5.37 13.62
CA TYR A 147 1.82 6.15 13.41
C TYR A 147 1.45 6.30 11.93
N GLU A 148 2.44 6.39 11.03
CA GLU A 148 2.20 6.57 9.60
C GLU A 148 1.73 5.28 8.91
N PHE A 149 1.94 4.12 9.54
CA PHE A 149 1.63 2.80 8.97
C PHE A 149 0.45 2.08 9.63
N THR A 150 -0.17 2.72 10.62
CA THR A 150 -1.33 2.16 11.32
C THR A 150 -2.47 3.17 11.33
N ASP A 151 -3.70 2.68 11.36
CA ASP A 151 -4.89 3.53 11.60
C ASP A 151 -4.97 4.04 13.05
N PHE A 152 -3.92 3.82 13.85
CA PHE A 152 -3.88 4.23 15.25
C PHE A 152 -3.42 5.67 15.39
N THR A 153 -4.10 6.43 16.24
CA THR A 153 -3.65 7.76 16.66
C THR A 153 -2.42 7.65 17.56
N LYS A 154 -1.64 8.74 17.66
CA LYS A 154 -0.48 8.82 18.58
C LYS A 154 -0.87 8.37 19.99
N ARG A 155 -2.04 8.83 20.47
CA ARG A 155 -2.52 8.50 21.80
C ARG A 155 -2.90 7.05 21.99
N GLU A 156 -3.50 6.43 20.98
CA GLU A 156 -3.80 5.00 20.97
C GLU A 156 -2.55 4.15 21.03
N LEU A 157 -1.50 4.52 20.32
CA LEU A 157 -0.23 3.80 20.36
C LEU A 157 0.51 3.97 21.68
N GLU A 158 0.46 5.15 22.30
CA GLU A 158 0.99 5.34 23.67
C GLU A 158 0.28 4.41 24.66
N VAL A 159 -1.04 4.37 24.60
CA VAL A 159 -1.85 3.47 25.42
C VAL A 159 -1.52 2.00 25.13
N LEU A 160 -1.40 1.59 23.87
CA LEU A 160 -1.05 0.24 23.44
C LEU A 160 0.31 -0.21 24.00
N LYS A 161 1.33 0.66 23.89
CA LYS A 161 2.66 0.39 24.45
C LYS A 161 2.61 0.18 25.97
N LEU A 162 1.84 0.98 26.69
CA LEU A 162 1.70 0.85 28.14
C LEU A 162 0.87 -0.38 28.55
N ILE A 163 -0.13 -0.77 27.75
CA ILE A 163 -0.84 -2.05 27.93
C ILE A 163 0.15 -3.23 27.82
N ALA A 164 1.03 -3.19 26.83
CA ALA A 164 2.02 -4.24 26.59
C ALA A 164 3.01 -4.40 27.73
N THR A 165 3.29 -3.33 28.50
CA THR A 165 4.11 -3.41 29.72
C THR A 165 3.33 -3.92 30.95
N GLY A 166 2.07 -4.30 30.80
CA GLY A 166 1.24 -4.87 31.88
C GLY A 166 0.56 -3.86 32.79
N LEU A 167 0.58 -2.57 32.46
CA LEU A 167 -0.04 -1.53 33.29
C LEU A 167 -1.56 -1.60 33.24
N THR A 168 -2.21 -1.34 34.38
CA THR A 168 -3.64 -1.20 34.53
C THR A 168 -4.15 0.13 33.92
N ASN A 169 -5.45 0.23 33.68
CA ASN A 169 -6.05 1.48 33.16
C ASN A 169 -5.81 2.69 34.09
N ASN A 170 -5.74 2.48 35.42
CA ASN A 170 -5.46 3.54 36.38
C ASN A 170 -4.01 4.03 36.26
N GLU A 171 -3.04 3.11 36.24
CA GLU A 171 -1.62 3.43 36.10
C GLU A 171 -1.31 4.10 34.76
N ILE A 172 -1.97 3.67 33.69
CA ILE A 172 -1.85 4.31 32.38
C ILE A 172 -2.43 5.73 32.43
N ALA A 173 -3.59 5.91 33.09
CA ALA A 173 -4.23 7.21 33.22
C ALA A 173 -3.35 8.20 33.98
N GLU A 174 -2.72 7.78 35.09
CA GLU A 174 -1.78 8.56 35.85
C GLU A 174 -0.54 8.92 35.01
N LYS A 175 0.06 7.93 34.34
CA LYS A 175 1.28 8.13 33.53
C LYS A 175 1.06 9.05 32.34
N LEU A 176 -0.14 9.04 31.78
CA LEU A 176 -0.51 9.84 30.62
C LEU A 176 -1.25 11.14 30.97
N PHE A 177 -1.38 11.47 32.27
CA PHE A 177 -2.10 12.65 32.76
C PHE A 177 -3.52 12.77 32.20
N THR A 178 -4.28 11.67 32.22
CA THR A 178 -5.64 11.58 31.67
C THR A 178 -6.59 10.85 32.61
N SER A 179 -7.86 10.71 32.25
CA SER A 179 -8.82 9.95 33.03
C SER A 179 -8.76 8.44 32.68
N ARG A 180 -9.10 7.56 33.64
CA ARG A 180 -9.29 6.14 33.41
C ARG A 180 -10.30 5.89 32.26
N ARG A 181 -11.38 6.65 32.21
CA ARG A 181 -12.42 6.54 31.16
C ARG A 181 -11.84 6.84 29.77
N THR A 182 -10.93 7.81 29.66
CA THR A 182 -10.25 8.12 28.39
C THR A 182 -9.35 6.97 27.94
N VAL A 183 -8.63 6.31 28.88
CA VAL A 183 -7.81 5.14 28.57
C VAL A 183 -8.67 3.97 28.11
N GLU A 184 -9.82 3.73 28.79
CA GLU A 184 -10.78 2.71 28.38
C GLU A 184 -11.32 2.96 26.97
N GLY A 185 -11.62 4.22 26.62
CA GLY A 185 -12.02 4.61 25.27
C GLY A 185 -10.96 4.32 24.21
N HIS A 186 -9.69 4.66 24.48
CA HIS A 186 -8.59 4.33 23.55
C HIS A 186 -8.39 2.82 23.41
N ARG A 187 -8.54 2.03 24.47
CA ARG A 187 -8.49 0.56 24.38
C ARG A 187 -9.61 -0.01 23.52
N GLN A 188 -10.82 0.51 23.69
CA GLN A 188 -11.95 0.08 22.88
C GLN A 188 -11.74 0.38 21.39
N ASN A 189 -11.29 1.58 21.07
CA ASN A 189 -10.94 1.97 19.69
C ASN A 189 -9.87 1.06 19.08
N LEU A 190 -8.83 0.72 19.85
CA LEU A 190 -7.78 -0.19 19.42
C LEU A 190 -8.33 -1.60 19.10
N ILE A 191 -9.24 -2.11 19.94
CA ILE A 191 -9.90 -3.40 19.74
C ILE A 191 -10.77 -3.36 18.48
N GLU A 192 -11.55 -2.30 18.29
CA GLU A 192 -12.41 -2.12 17.11
C GLU A 192 -11.60 -2.02 15.82
N LYS A 193 -10.53 -1.21 15.82
CA LYS A 193 -9.65 -1.05 14.66
C LYS A 193 -8.89 -2.31 14.26
N THR A 194 -8.57 -3.17 15.24
CA THR A 194 -7.85 -4.43 14.98
C THR A 194 -8.75 -5.64 14.78
N GLY A 195 -10.03 -5.51 15.12
CA GLY A 195 -11.00 -6.62 15.04
C GLY A 195 -10.76 -7.76 16.04
N VAL A 196 -9.89 -7.55 17.04
CA VAL A 196 -9.62 -8.57 18.08
C VAL A 196 -10.66 -8.52 19.19
N SER A 197 -10.79 -9.61 19.96
CA SER A 197 -11.86 -9.75 20.96
C SER A 197 -11.49 -9.24 22.37
N HIS A 198 -10.20 -9.10 22.70
CA HIS A 198 -9.74 -8.70 24.03
C HIS A 198 -8.27 -8.21 24.03
N SER A 199 -7.85 -7.58 25.15
CA SER A 199 -6.53 -6.94 25.26
C SER A 199 -5.35 -7.88 25.06
N ALA A 200 -5.42 -9.14 25.49
CA ALA A 200 -4.33 -10.09 25.26
C ALA A 200 -4.16 -10.38 23.74
N ALA A 201 -5.28 -10.52 23.02
CA ALA A 201 -5.25 -10.67 21.56
C ALA A 201 -4.74 -9.39 20.88
N LEU A 202 -5.05 -8.20 21.42
CA LEU A 202 -4.54 -6.91 20.95
C LEU A 202 -2.99 -6.82 21.07
N ILE A 203 -2.45 -7.23 22.22
CA ILE A 203 -0.98 -7.27 22.43
C ILE A 203 -0.33 -8.25 21.45
N MET A 204 -0.89 -9.45 21.30
CA MET A 204 -0.37 -10.44 20.34
C MET A 204 -0.44 -9.95 18.89
N HIS A 205 -1.52 -9.27 18.52
CA HIS A 205 -1.66 -8.65 17.20
C HIS A 205 -0.57 -7.58 17.00
N ALA A 206 -0.41 -6.66 17.96
CA ALA A 206 0.56 -5.58 17.90
C ALA A 206 2.02 -6.10 17.84
N PHE A 207 2.32 -7.19 18.56
CA PHE A 207 3.62 -7.85 18.49
C PHE A 207 3.89 -8.49 17.13
N ARG A 208 2.92 -9.25 16.59
CA ARG A 208 3.02 -9.89 15.26
C ARG A 208 3.15 -8.88 14.12
N SER A 209 2.49 -7.72 14.26
CA SER A 209 2.53 -6.63 13.28
C SER A 209 3.76 -5.71 13.47
N GLY A 210 4.64 -6.01 14.43
CA GLY A 210 5.84 -5.20 14.69
C GLY A 210 5.58 -3.82 15.31
N ILE A 211 4.34 -3.55 15.73
CA ILE A 211 3.94 -2.26 16.35
C ILE A 211 4.56 -2.11 17.75
N ILE A 212 4.73 -3.20 18.44
CA ILE A 212 5.45 -3.29 19.72
C ILE A 212 6.50 -4.39 19.67
N LYS A 213 7.57 -4.22 20.46
CA LYS A 213 8.69 -5.16 20.56
C LYS A 213 8.63 -5.91 21.89
#